data_29a89c282d86e5d76d4c8f97b2921027
#
_entry.id   29a89c282d86e5d76d4c8f97b2921027
#
_cell.length_a   1.000
_cell.length_b   1.000
_cell.length_c   1.000
_cell.angle_alpha   90.00
_cell.angle_beta   90.00
_cell.angle_gamma   90.00
#
_symmetry.space_group_name_H-M   'P 1'
#
loop_
_entity.id
_entity.type
_entity.pdbx_description
1 polymer ?
#
loop_
_entity_poly.entity_id
_entity_poly.type
_entity_poly.pdbx_seq_one_letter_code
_entity_poly.pdbx_strand_id
1 'polypeptide(L)'
;MIRRTKEYILENKMIKNHSTVLVALSGGADSVCLLLLLNEIKRQCTDELDFALEAVHVEHGIRGAESREDARFASDLCERLNIPCHVHSVDVPQYAKSHGLGLEEAARILRYEAFEEEAGRYPCETANASDQKQGNSRQAVVAVAHHMEDNAETVLFQMLRGSGAKGLAGMHPVSVKNGVTYIRPLLSATRAQIEEYLKENGQAFVTDATNADTAYSRNKLRHDVFPLLLQINDRAIEHINESAGQLAVMNDFYEQQLKEACDSMVSKKEGRVILEISRFESLHPALKSGVARECIHLASGRLKDITSTHISALVKLAGQQSGRKINLPYGIIAEKSFGDVILFA
;
A
#
# COMPACT_ATOMS: atom_id res chain seq x y z
N MET A 1 11.56 14.65 -16.47
CA MET A 1 10.74 13.71 -15.71
C MET A 1 11.12 12.25 -15.98
N ILE A 2 11.21 11.78 -17.23
CA ILE A 2 11.50 10.38 -17.64
C ILE A 2 12.72 9.78 -16.91
N ARG A 3 13.89 10.46 -16.97
CA ARG A 3 15.12 9.98 -16.33
C ARG A 3 14.95 9.76 -14.83
N ARG A 4 14.37 10.72 -14.11
CA ARG A 4 14.16 10.64 -12.65
C ARG A 4 13.22 9.48 -12.27
N THR A 5 12.12 9.31 -13.03
CA THR A 5 11.17 8.20 -12.79
C THR A 5 11.84 6.86 -13.07
N LYS A 6 12.66 6.74 -14.13
CA LYS A 6 13.43 5.53 -14.42
C LYS A 6 14.40 5.20 -13.29
N GLU A 7 15.21 6.16 -12.85
CA GLU A 7 16.14 5.98 -11.73
C GLU A 7 15.39 5.49 -10.48
N TYR A 8 14.25 6.12 -10.16
CA TYR A 8 13.43 5.72 -9.01
C TYR A 8 12.85 4.30 -9.13
N ILE A 9 12.44 3.87 -10.33
CA ILE A 9 12.01 2.49 -10.61
C ILE A 9 13.15 1.50 -10.37
N LEU A 10 14.35 1.80 -10.85
CA LEU A 10 15.53 0.93 -10.73
C LEU A 10 16.01 0.82 -9.27
N GLU A 11 16.15 1.95 -8.58
CA GLU A 11 16.57 2.01 -7.17
C GLU A 11 15.64 1.19 -6.26
N ASN A 12 14.33 1.28 -6.50
CA ASN A 12 13.32 0.57 -5.71
C ASN A 12 12.96 -0.82 -6.26
N LYS A 13 13.64 -1.29 -7.32
CA LYS A 13 13.42 -2.61 -7.94
C LYS A 13 11.93 -2.88 -8.23
N MET A 14 11.22 -1.86 -8.74
CA MET A 14 9.77 -1.91 -8.93
C MET A 14 9.33 -2.85 -10.03
N ILE A 15 10.11 -2.96 -11.11
CA ILE A 15 9.81 -3.74 -12.31
C ILE A 15 10.91 -4.76 -12.51
N LYS A 16 10.54 -6.03 -12.64
CA LYS A 16 11.45 -7.11 -13.03
C LYS A 16 11.44 -7.26 -14.55
N ASN A 17 12.57 -7.64 -15.12
CA ASN A 17 12.63 -7.98 -16.55
C ASN A 17 11.63 -9.11 -16.89
N HIS A 18 11.04 -9.01 -18.05
CA HIS A 18 10.01 -9.92 -18.57
C HIS A 18 8.70 -9.94 -17.77
N SER A 19 8.45 -8.93 -16.92
CA SER A 19 7.15 -8.77 -16.24
C SER A 19 6.14 -8.01 -17.11
N THR A 20 4.87 -8.04 -16.71
CA THR A 20 3.83 -7.18 -17.26
C THR A 20 3.50 -6.07 -16.26
N VAL A 21 3.53 -4.83 -16.68
CA VAL A 21 3.13 -3.67 -15.88
C VAL A 21 1.72 -3.27 -16.28
N LEU A 22 0.78 -3.42 -15.36
CA LEU A 22 -0.62 -3.03 -15.49
C LEU A 22 -0.81 -1.62 -14.91
N VAL A 23 -1.00 -0.62 -15.74
CA VAL A 23 -1.22 0.75 -15.29
C VAL A 23 -2.67 0.94 -14.87
N ALA A 24 -2.91 1.31 -13.62
CA ALA A 24 -4.23 1.71 -13.13
C ALA A 24 -4.60 3.08 -13.75
N LEU A 25 -5.30 3.06 -14.88
CA LEU A 25 -5.61 4.24 -15.70
C LEU A 25 -7.00 4.76 -15.38
N SER A 26 -7.11 5.85 -14.61
CA SER A 26 -8.39 6.50 -14.32
C SER A 26 -8.81 7.55 -15.37
N GLY A 27 -7.91 7.95 -16.26
CA GLY A 27 -8.09 9.07 -17.18
C GLY A 27 -7.65 10.42 -16.62
N GLY A 28 -7.48 10.56 -15.32
CA GLY A 28 -6.97 11.78 -14.68
C GLY A 28 -5.48 12.01 -14.93
N ALA A 29 -5.02 13.24 -14.70
CA ALA A 29 -3.67 13.69 -15.04
C ALA A 29 -2.56 12.74 -14.55
N ASP A 30 -2.63 12.30 -13.29
CA ASP A 30 -1.57 11.48 -12.71
C ASP A 30 -1.46 10.12 -13.39
N SER A 31 -2.60 9.47 -13.65
CA SER A 31 -2.63 8.15 -14.30
C SER A 31 -2.25 8.21 -15.78
N VAL A 32 -2.64 9.28 -16.47
CA VAL A 32 -2.24 9.54 -17.87
C VAL A 32 -0.73 9.81 -17.94
N CYS A 33 -0.21 10.63 -17.04
CA CYS A 33 1.23 10.89 -16.95
C CYS A 33 2.02 9.61 -16.70
N LEU A 34 1.56 8.76 -15.75
CA LEU A 34 2.19 7.48 -15.46
C LEU A 34 2.25 6.57 -16.69
N LEU A 35 1.14 6.46 -17.44
CA LEU A 35 1.08 5.66 -18.66
C LEU A 35 2.07 6.14 -19.71
N LEU A 36 2.12 7.45 -19.97
CA LEU A 36 3.04 8.05 -20.93
C LEU A 36 4.50 7.85 -20.53
N LEU A 37 4.83 8.07 -19.26
CA LEU A 37 6.20 7.89 -18.75
C LEU A 37 6.66 6.44 -18.88
N LEU A 38 5.83 5.49 -18.47
CA LEU A 38 6.18 4.07 -18.58
C LEU A 38 6.30 3.61 -20.04
N ASN A 39 5.45 4.12 -20.93
CA ASN A 39 5.55 3.86 -22.35
C ASN A 39 6.87 4.39 -22.95
N GLU A 40 7.27 5.60 -22.56
CA GLU A 40 8.51 6.20 -23.04
C GLU A 40 9.73 5.50 -22.44
N ILE A 41 9.72 5.14 -21.14
CA ILE A 41 10.78 4.34 -20.50
C ILE A 41 10.94 3.00 -21.22
N LYS A 42 9.84 2.30 -21.50
CA LYS A 42 9.84 1.03 -22.26
C LYS A 42 10.49 1.18 -23.63
N ARG A 43 10.20 2.27 -24.35
CA ARG A 43 10.76 2.53 -25.70
C ARG A 43 12.25 2.86 -25.68
N GLN A 44 12.72 3.58 -24.65
CA GLN A 44 14.10 4.07 -24.56
C GLN A 44 15.05 3.09 -23.88
N CYS A 45 14.58 2.13 -23.10
CA CYS A 45 15.39 1.40 -22.12
C CYS A 45 15.25 -0.12 -22.22
N THR A 46 15.09 -0.67 -23.42
CA THR A 46 14.90 -2.11 -23.68
C THR A 46 16.01 -3.00 -23.13
N ASP A 47 17.23 -2.48 -23.01
CA ASP A 47 18.38 -3.26 -22.52
C ASP A 47 18.42 -3.34 -20.98
N GLU A 48 17.85 -2.35 -20.28
CA GLU A 48 17.87 -2.29 -18.81
C GLU A 48 16.55 -2.72 -18.17
N LEU A 49 15.43 -2.44 -18.86
CA LEU A 49 14.07 -2.73 -18.39
C LEU A 49 13.24 -3.30 -19.56
N ASP A 50 13.15 -4.61 -19.64
CA ASP A 50 12.26 -5.30 -20.58
C ASP A 50 10.97 -5.71 -19.87
N PHE A 51 9.85 -5.03 -20.21
CA PHE A 51 8.53 -5.33 -19.67
C PHE A 51 7.42 -5.11 -20.70
N ALA A 52 6.34 -5.87 -20.57
CA ALA A 52 5.10 -5.55 -21.27
C ALA A 52 4.36 -4.44 -20.52
N LEU A 53 3.70 -3.54 -21.25
CA LEU A 53 2.91 -2.45 -20.70
C LEU A 53 1.47 -2.59 -21.15
N GLU A 54 0.54 -2.62 -20.21
CA GLU A 54 -0.90 -2.70 -20.43
C GLU A 54 -1.60 -1.75 -19.45
N ALA A 55 -2.86 -1.40 -19.74
CA ALA A 55 -3.65 -0.51 -18.89
C ALA A 55 -4.90 -1.22 -18.37
N VAL A 56 -5.30 -0.88 -17.14
CA VAL A 56 -6.56 -1.32 -16.54
C VAL A 56 -7.37 -0.10 -16.15
N HIS A 57 -8.57 0.04 -16.74
CA HIS A 57 -9.53 1.08 -16.39
C HIS A 57 -10.71 0.45 -15.64
N VAL A 58 -11.16 1.10 -14.56
CA VAL A 58 -12.34 0.66 -13.80
C VAL A 58 -13.43 1.71 -13.91
N GLU A 59 -14.50 1.37 -14.64
CA GLU A 59 -15.70 2.17 -14.75
C GLU A 59 -16.59 1.92 -13.53
N HIS A 60 -16.80 2.94 -12.70
CA HIS A 60 -17.47 2.80 -11.40
C HIS A 60 -19.01 2.85 -11.45
N GLY A 61 -19.62 3.18 -12.59
CA GLY A 61 -21.08 3.29 -12.75
C GLY A 61 -21.75 4.40 -11.94
N ILE A 62 -20.98 5.29 -11.27
CA ILE A 62 -21.54 6.31 -10.36
C ILE A 62 -22.17 7.46 -11.13
N ARG A 63 -21.54 7.92 -12.22
CA ARG A 63 -21.91 9.12 -12.98
C ARG A 63 -22.57 8.81 -14.33
N GLY A 64 -22.97 7.57 -14.56
CA GLY A 64 -23.72 7.18 -15.77
C GLY A 64 -22.99 7.50 -17.08
N ALA A 65 -23.40 8.55 -17.80
CA ALA A 65 -22.82 8.91 -19.12
C ALA A 65 -21.35 9.34 -19.00
N GLU A 66 -21.01 10.13 -17.99
CA GLU A 66 -19.64 10.62 -17.78
C GLU A 66 -18.66 9.47 -17.51
N SER A 67 -19.05 8.47 -16.71
CA SER A 67 -18.20 7.30 -16.47
C SER A 67 -17.87 6.54 -17.77
N ARG A 68 -18.82 6.49 -18.71
CA ARG A 68 -18.59 5.88 -20.03
C ARG A 68 -17.69 6.74 -20.93
N GLU A 69 -17.74 8.06 -20.79
CA GLU A 69 -16.84 8.96 -21.50
C GLU A 69 -15.39 8.82 -20.99
N ASP A 70 -15.22 8.68 -19.67
CA ASP A 70 -13.92 8.41 -19.05
C ASP A 70 -13.32 7.08 -19.56
N ALA A 71 -14.14 6.03 -19.66
CA ALA A 71 -13.72 4.72 -20.18
C ALA A 71 -13.35 4.80 -21.67
N ARG A 72 -14.11 5.57 -22.47
CA ARG A 72 -13.75 5.83 -23.89
C ARG A 72 -12.44 6.58 -24.00
N PHE A 73 -12.26 7.64 -23.22
CA PHE A 73 -11.02 8.42 -23.22
C PHE A 73 -9.81 7.51 -22.90
N ALA A 74 -9.92 6.64 -21.88
CA ALA A 74 -8.87 5.71 -21.51
C ALA A 74 -8.55 4.71 -22.66
N SER A 75 -9.60 4.16 -23.29
CA SER A 75 -9.46 3.23 -24.42
C SER A 75 -8.83 3.90 -25.65
N ASP A 76 -9.31 5.09 -26.03
CA ASP A 76 -8.80 5.85 -27.18
C ASP A 76 -7.34 6.27 -26.98
N LEU A 77 -6.97 6.64 -25.73
CA LEU A 77 -5.57 6.94 -25.39
C LEU A 77 -4.69 5.72 -25.57
N CYS A 78 -5.11 4.57 -25.05
CA CYS A 78 -4.36 3.33 -25.15
C CYS A 78 -4.24 2.85 -26.62
N GLU A 79 -5.30 2.96 -27.42
CA GLU A 79 -5.28 2.65 -28.85
C GLU A 79 -4.25 3.50 -29.59
N ARG A 80 -4.23 4.82 -29.37
CA ARG A 80 -3.24 5.73 -29.96
C ARG A 80 -1.80 5.38 -29.59
N LEU A 81 -1.59 4.85 -28.38
CA LEU A 81 -0.27 4.46 -27.88
C LEU A 81 0.09 3.02 -28.22
N ASN A 82 -0.82 2.27 -28.85
CA ASN A 82 -0.70 0.83 -29.12
C ASN A 82 -0.43 0.02 -27.85
N ILE A 83 -1.20 0.33 -26.77
CA ILE A 83 -1.15 -0.33 -25.47
C ILE A 83 -2.47 -1.08 -25.24
N PRO A 84 -2.47 -2.38 -24.90
CA PRO A 84 -3.69 -3.08 -24.53
C PRO A 84 -4.38 -2.41 -23.32
N CYS A 85 -5.71 -2.26 -23.40
CA CYS A 85 -6.52 -1.65 -22.34
C CYS A 85 -7.64 -2.60 -21.91
N HIS A 86 -7.68 -2.95 -20.63
CA HIS A 86 -8.68 -3.80 -20.01
C HIS A 86 -9.67 -2.92 -19.24
N VAL A 87 -10.93 -2.89 -19.68
CA VAL A 87 -11.98 -2.10 -19.03
C VAL A 87 -12.86 -3.01 -18.18
N HIS A 88 -12.91 -2.74 -16.87
CA HIS A 88 -13.78 -3.42 -15.91
C HIS A 88 -14.93 -2.48 -15.53
N SER A 89 -16.17 -2.89 -15.80
CA SER A 89 -17.36 -2.15 -15.37
C SER A 89 -17.88 -2.73 -14.05
N VAL A 90 -18.03 -1.87 -13.03
CA VAL A 90 -18.48 -2.26 -11.69
C VAL A 90 -19.64 -1.36 -11.23
N ASP A 91 -20.59 -1.93 -10.47
CA ASP A 91 -21.72 -1.18 -9.91
C ASP A 91 -21.43 -0.79 -8.45
N VAL A 92 -20.74 0.34 -8.29
CA VAL A 92 -20.39 0.85 -6.96
C VAL A 92 -21.61 1.21 -6.11
N PRO A 93 -22.67 1.86 -6.62
CA PRO A 93 -23.86 2.15 -5.84
C PRO A 93 -24.54 0.89 -5.28
N GLN A 94 -24.68 -0.15 -6.09
CA GLN A 94 -25.27 -1.42 -5.65
C GLN A 94 -24.40 -2.10 -4.58
N TYR A 95 -23.10 -2.14 -4.81
CA TYR A 95 -22.14 -2.74 -3.86
C TYR A 95 -22.16 -1.99 -2.51
N ALA A 96 -22.09 -0.66 -2.53
CA ALA A 96 -22.16 0.17 -1.34
C ALA A 96 -23.43 -0.10 -0.52
N LYS A 97 -24.58 -0.13 -1.19
CA LYS A 97 -25.88 -0.40 -0.56
C LYS A 97 -25.95 -1.80 0.06
N SER A 98 -25.47 -2.83 -0.63
CA SER A 98 -25.55 -4.22 -0.15
C SER A 98 -24.61 -4.51 1.01
N HIS A 99 -23.51 -3.77 1.15
CA HIS A 99 -22.51 -3.97 2.21
C HIS A 99 -22.54 -2.89 3.31
N GLY A 100 -23.43 -1.88 3.21
CA GLY A 100 -23.53 -0.80 4.18
C GLY A 100 -22.28 0.10 4.22
N LEU A 101 -21.64 0.31 3.06
CA LEU A 101 -20.40 1.08 2.91
C LEU A 101 -20.67 2.46 2.30
N GLY A 102 -19.74 3.40 2.52
CA GLY A 102 -19.69 4.64 1.76
C GLY A 102 -19.29 4.39 0.30
N LEU A 103 -19.73 5.27 -0.63
CA LEU A 103 -19.42 5.14 -2.06
C LEU A 103 -17.90 5.10 -2.34
N GLU A 104 -17.11 5.93 -1.64
CA GLU A 104 -15.65 5.97 -1.81
C GLU A 104 -14.99 4.66 -1.38
N GLU A 105 -15.40 4.10 -0.24
CA GLU A 105 -14.89 2.84 0.26
C GLU A 105 -15.26 1.68 -0.68
N ALA A 106 -16.52 1.64 -1.13
CA ALA A 106 -16.99 0.65 -2.09
C ALA A 106 -16.24 0.75 -3.43
N ALA A 107 -16.08 1.96 -3.97
CA ALA A 107 -15.31 2.21 -5.18
C ALA A 107 -13.85 1.77 -5.05
N ARG A 108 -13.25 2.02 -3.88
CA ARG A 108 -11.89 1.58 -3.59
C ARG A 108 -11.78 0.05 -3.55
N ILE A 109 -12.71 -0.64 -2.90
CA ILE A 109 -12.71 -2.12 -2.81
C ILE A 109 -12.80 -2.70 -4.22
N LEU A 110 -13.84 -2.35 -4.97
CA LEU A 110 -14.09 -2.88 -6.32
C LEU A 110 -12.94 -2.57 -7.30
N ARG A 111 -12.30 -1.41 -7.16
CA ARG A 111 -11.13 -1.05 -7.95
C ARG A 111 -9.96 -2.00 -7.70
N TYR A 112 -9.66 -2.31 -6.44
CA TYR A 112 -8.59 -3.23 -6.11
C TYR A 112 -8.93 -4.66 -6.51
N GLU A 113 -10.18 -5.10 -6.38
CA GLU A 113 -10.65 -6.41 -6.86
C GLU A 113 -10.45 -6.54 -8.38
N ALA A 114 -10.78 -5.50 -9.17
CA ALA A 114 -10.55 -5.49 -10.61
C ALA A 114 -9.04 -5.58 -10.95
N PHE A 115 -8.18 -4.88 -10.21
CA PHE A 115 -6.73 -4.97 -10.40
C PHE A 115 -6.18 -6.36 -10.02
N GLU A 116 -6.69 -6.95 -8.96
CA GLU A 116 -6.32 -8.29 -8.49
C GLU A 116 -6.78 -9.37 -9.49
N GLU A 117 -7.99 -9.24 -10.05
CA GLU A 117 -8.51 -10.10 -11.11
C GLU A 117 -7.63 -10.02 -12.37
N GLU A 118 -7.32 -8.80 -12.83
CA GLU A 118 -6.50 -8.62 -14.03
C GLU A 118 -5.08 -9.15 -13.81
N ALA A 119 -4.45 -8.83 -12.68
CA ALA A 119 -3.12 -9.35 -12.34
C ALA A 119 -3.09 -10.88 -12.23
N GLY A 120 -4.19 -11.50 -11.81
CA GLY A 120 -4.35 -12.95 -11.69
C GLY A 120 -4.33 -13.68 -13.05
N ARG A 121 -4.52 -12.98 -14.17
CA ARG A 121 -4.38 -13.56 -15.52
C ARG A 121 -2.93 -13.84 -15.91
N TYR A 122 -1.97 -13.32 -15.14
CA TYR A 122 -0.53 -13.48 -15.33
C TYR A 122 0.03 -14.38 -14.23
N PRO A 123 0.29 -15.67 -14.47
CA PRO A 123 0.69 -16.63 -13.44
C PRO A 123 2.01 -16.24 -12.77
N CYS A 124 2.05 -16.39 -11.44
CA CYS A 124 3.25 -16.25 -10.64
C CYS A 124 4.13 -17.51 -10.74
N GLU A 125 5.46 -17.39 -10.84
CA GLU A 125 6.41 -18.51 -10.93
C GLU A 125 6.42 -19.46 -9.71
N THR A 126 5.61 -19.22 -8.68
CA THR A 126 5.57 -20.06 -7.46
C THR A 126 4.63 -21.26 -7.54
N ALA A 127 3.90 -21.45 -8.63
CA ALA A 127 3.11 -22.67 -8.87
C ALA A 127 4.02 -23.75 -9.46
N ASN A 128 4.35 -24.74 -8.63
CA ASN A 128 5.02 -26.04 -8.89
C ASN A 128 5.60 -26.29 -10.29
N ALA A 129 6.89 -26.56 -10.35
CA ALA A 129 7.70 -26.87 -11.52
C ALA A 129 7.21 -28.05 -12.41
N SER A 130 6.03 -28.63 -12.15
CA SER A 130 5.44 -29.75 -12.91
C SER A 130 4.53 -29.30 -14.07
N ASP A 131 4.10 -28.03 -14.14
CA ASP A 131 3.16 -27.54 -15.17
C ASP A 131 3.78 -26.60 -16.21
N GLN A 132 5.12 -26.56 -16.32
CA GLN A 132 5.83 -25.83 -17.37
C GLN A 132 5.65 -26.49 -18.74
N LYS A 133 4.47 -26.37 -19.34
CA LYS A 133 4.30 -26.49 -20.78
C LYS A 133 4.27 -25.09 -21.39
N GLN A 134 5.42 -24.70 -21.94
CA GLN A 134 5.58 -23.68 -23.00
C GLN A 134 4.62 -22.48 -22.95
N GLY A 135 5.00 -21.44 -22.23
CA GLY A 135 4.43 -20.11 -22.31
C GLY A 135 5.21 -19.19 -21.39
N ASN A 136 5.78 -18.08 -21.90
CA ASN A 136 6.41 -17.02 -21.12
C ASN A 136 5.47 -16.57 -20.01
N SER A 137 5.53 -17.14 -18.81
CA SER A 137 4.72 -16.73 -17.66
C SER A 137 5.32 -15.43 -17.09
N ARG A 138 4.79 -14.31 -17.54
CA ARG A 138 5.18 -12.97 -17.04
C ARG A 138 4.41 -12.69 -15.77
N GLN A 139 5.10 -12.45 -14.68
CA GLN A 139 4.46 -11.94 -13.45
C GLN A 139 3.94 -10.52 -13.68
N ALA A 140 2.69 -10.23 -13.28
CA ALA A 140 2.15 -8.87 -13.36
C ALA A 140 2.45 -8.06 -12.10
N VAL A 141 2.68 -6.75 -12.30
CA VAL A 141 2.71 -5.73 -11.24
C VAL A 141 1.74 -4.61 -11.60
N VAL A 142 1.02 -4.07 -10.61
CA VAL A 142 0.06 -2.98 -10.82
C VAL A 142 0.72 -1.65 -10.50
N ALA A 143 0.83 -0.76 -11.49
CA ALA A 143 1.37 0.57 -11.32
C ALA A 143 0.23 1.57 -11.01
N VAL A 144 0.31 2.22 -9.84
CA VAL A 144 -0.65 3.24 -9.41
C VAL A 144 0.01 4.61 -9.34
N ALA A 145 -0.73 5.64 -9.74
CA ALA A 145 -0.22 6.98 -9.98
C ALA A 145 -0.22 7.88 -8.72
N HIS A 146 0.08 7.32 -7.54
CA HIS A 146 0.27 8.14 -6.35
C HIS A 146 1.56 8.95 -6.48
N HIS A 147 1.50 10.22 -6.11
CA HIS A 147 2.59 11.17 -6.21
C HIS A 147 3.02 11.72 -4.83
N MET A 148 3.95 12.66 -4.80
CA MET A 148 4.59 13.16 -3.59
C MET A 148 3.58 13.80 -2.61
N GLU A 149 2.63 14.58 -3.11
CA GLU A 149 1.58 15.22 -2.31
C GLU A 149 0.64 14.18 -1.69
N ASP A 150 0.24 13.13 -2.43
CA ASP A 150 -0.59 12.04 -1.88
C ASP A 150 0.10 11.34 -0.71
N ASN A 151 1.43 11.18 -0.79
CA ASN A 151 2.19 10.61 0.30
C ASN A 151 2.23 11.55 1.51
N ALA A 152 2.50 12.83 1.31
CA ALA A 152 2.49 13.82 2.39
C ALA A 152 1.12 13.89 3.08
N GLU A 153 0.01 13.87 2.30
CA GLU A 153 -1.35 13.77 2.83
C GLU A 153 -1.53 12.52 3.71
N THR A 154 -1.02 11.39 3.23
CA THR A 154 -1.09 10.12 3.98
C THR A 154 -0.32 10.19 5.29
N VAL A 155 0.89 10.74 5.28
CA VAL A 155 1.73 10.91 6.48
C VAL A 155 1.02 11.80 7.51
N LEU A 156 0.52 12.98 7.10
CA LEU A 156 -0.20 13.89 8.00
C LEU A 156 -1.48 13.24 8.52
N PHE A 157 -2.24 12.55 7.68
CA PHE A 157 -3.44 11.86 8.09
C PHE A 157 -3.16 10.77 9.14
N GLN A 158 -2.09 10.01 8.94
CA GLN A 158 -1.66 8.99 9.90
C GLN A 158 -1.16 9.62 11.21
N MET A 159 -0.46 10.75 11.15
CA MET A 159 -0.03 11.51 12.33
C MET A 159 -1.24 11.97 13.18
N LEU A 160 -2.26 12.54 12.54
CA LEU A 160 -3.50 12.98 13.21
C LEU A 160 -4.27 11.82 13.85
N ARG A 161 -4.12 10.60 13.34
CA ARG A 161 -4.71 9.38 13.92
C ARG A 161 -3.87 8.75 15.02
N GLY A 162 -2.72 9.31 15.35
CA GLY A 162 -1.82 8.77 16.36
C GLY A 162 -1.09 7.50 15.93
N SER A 163 -0.84 7.34 14.62
CA SER A 163 -0.10 6.19 14.11
C SER A 163 1.36 6.21 14.55
N GLY A 164 1.93 5.03 14.83
CA GLY A 164 3.35 4.86 15.10
C GLY A 164 4.23 4.96 13.84
N ALA A 165 5.53 4.65 13.96
CA ALA A 165 6.53 4.77 12.90
C ALA A 165 6.08 4.15 11.56
N LYS A 166 5.48 2.97 11.58
CA LYS A 166 4.94 2.29 10.39
C LYS A 166 3.93 3.15 9.60
N GLY A 167 3.02 3.83 10.29
CA GLY A 167 2.05 4.71 9.61
C GLY A 167 2.68 6.01 9.13
N LEU A 168 3.65 6.55 9.87
CA LEU A 168 4.38 7.76 9.52
C LEU A 168 5.42 7.55 8.43
N ALA A 169 5.78 6.30 8.12
CA ALA A 169 6.61 5.94 6.97
C ALA A 169 5.92 6.21 5.61
N GLY A 170 4.63 6.55 5.62
CA GLY A 170 3.87 6.89 4.43
C GLY A 170 3.63 5.71 3.49
N MET A 171 3.58 6.01 2.19
CA MET A 171 3.40 5.01 1.15
C MET A 171 4.74 4.41 0.74
N HIS A 172 4.82 3.08 0.69
CA HIS A 172 6.00 2.40 0.15
C HIS A 172 6.01 2.44 -1.38
N PRO A 173 7.19 2.61 -2.00
CA PRO A 173 7.35 2.52 -3.46
C PRO A 173 6.83 1.22 -4.04
N VAL A 174 7.04 0.12 -3.32
CA VAL A 174 6.53 -1.22 -3.64
C VAL A 174 5.74 -1.75 -2.44
N SER A 175 4.61 -2.37 -2.67
CA SER A 175 3.81 -3.03 -1.64
C SER A 175 3.11 -4.25 -2.20
N VAL A 176 2.90 -5.27 -1.36
CA VAL A 176 2.14 -6.47 -1.74
C VAL A 176 0.81 -6.47 -0.98
N LYS A 177 -0.28 -6.70 -1.71
CA LYS A 177 -1.63 -6.85 -1.13
C LYS A 177 -2.34 -7.98 -1.84
N ASN A 178 -2.89 -8.93 -1.08
CA ASN A 178 -3.61 -10.11 -1.61
C ASN A 178 -2.81 -10.88 -2.69
N GLY A 179 -1.48 -10.95 -2.54
CA GLY A 179 -0.58 -11.61 -3.50
C GLY A 179 -0.20 -10.78 -4.73
N VAL A 180 -0.81 -9.61 -4.94
CA VAL A 180 -0.50 -8.69 -6.05
C VAL A 180 0.51 -7.64 -5.61
N THR A 181 1.52 -7.41 -6.44
CA THR A 181 2.53 -6.35 -6.22
C THR A 181 2.04 -5.04 -6.82
N TYR A 182 1.99 -4.00 -6.00
CA TYR A 182 1.67 -2.62 -6.39
C TYR A 182 2.92 -1.77 -6.36
N ILE A 183 3.16 -1.00 -7.43
CA ILE A 183 4.28 -0.07 -7.56
C ILE A 183 3.78 1.37 -7.73
N ARG A 184 4.59 2.34 -7.28
CA ARG A 184 4.26 3.77 -7.30
C ARG A 184 5.37 4.60 -7.93
N PRO A 185 5.53 4.55 -9.26
CA PRO A 185 6.65 5.22 -9.94
C PRO A 185 6.66 6.74 -9.81
N LEU A 186 5.50 7.37 -9.56
CA LEU A 186 5.37 8.83 -9.42
C LEU A 186 5.55 9.33 -7.98
N LEU A 187 5.84 8.47 -7.00
CA LEU A 187 5.91 8.86 -5.59
C LEU A 187 7.03 9.89 -5.31
N SER A 188 8.04 9.98 -6.19
CA SER A 188 9.10 10.98 -6.15
C SER A 188 8.78 12.25 -6.93
N ALA A 189 7.67 12.32 -7.66
CA ALA A 189 7.29 13.46 -8.49
C ALA A 189 6.24 14.32 -7.79
N THR A 190 6.27 15.64 -8.02
CA THR A 190 5.23 16.57 -7.58
C THR A 190 4.10 16.67 -8.59
N ARG A 191 2.93 17.09 -8.15
CA ARG A 191 1.78 17.37 -9.01
C ARG A 191 2.12 18.40 -10.09
N ALA A 192 2.86 19.44 -9.74
CA ALA A 192 3.30 20.46 -10.69
C ALA A 192 4.16 19.87 -11.83
N GLN A 193 5.09 18.96 -11.50
CA GLN A 193 5.92 18.26 -12.49
C GLN A 193 5.08 17.36 -13.41
N ILE A 194 4.05 16.73 -12.87
CA ILE A 194 3.10 15.89 -13.64
C ILE A 194 2.35 16.77 -14.67
N GLU A 195 1.80 17.88 -14.23
CA GLU A 195 1.03 18.80 -15.09
C GLU A 195 1.92 19.45 -16.17
N GLU A 196 3.14 19.86 -15.81
CA GLU A 196 4.12 20.39 -16.75
C GLU A 196 4.48 19.35 -17.83
N TYR A 197 4.76 18.10 -17.43
CA TYR A 197 5.05 17.01 -18.37
C TYR A 197 3.90 16.75 -19.34
N LEU A 198 2.66 16.74 -18.89
CA LEU A 198 1.49 16.57 -19.74
C LEU A 198 1.32 17.74 -20.71
N LYS A 199 1.55 18.97 -20.23
CA LYS A 199 1.49 20.20 -21.06
C LYS A 199 2.56 20.17 -22.15
N GLU A 200 3.80 19.82 -21.83
CA GLU A 200 4.90 19.70 -22.80
C GLU A 200 4.62 18.68 -23.89
N ASN A 201 3.92 17.59 -23.54
CA ASN A 201 3.54 16.54 -24.49
C ASN A 201 2.20 16.81 -25.21
N GLY A 202 1.54 17.94 -24.92
CA GLY A 202 0.23 18.27 -25.49
C GLY A 202 -0.85 17.23 -25.18
N GLN A 203 -0.72 16.49 -24.07
CA GLN A 203 -1.63 15.41 -23.74
C GLN A 203 -2.78 15.91 -22.85
N ALA A 204 -4.00 15.75 -23.34
CA ALA A 204 -5.21 16.01 -22.55
C ALA A 204 -5.48 14.91 -21.53
N PHE A 205 -6.20 15.26 -20.48
CA PHE A 205 -6.67 14.35 -19.42
C PHE A 205 -8.06 14.75 -18.93
N VAL A 206 -8.75 13.84 -18.25
CA VAL A 206 -10.07 14.09 -17.66
C VAL A 206 -9.90 14.81 -16.32
N THR A 207 -10.68 15.87 -16.12
CA THR A 207 -10.74 16.58 -14.84
C THR A 207 -11.97 16.12 -14.06
N ASP A 208 -11.76 15.46 -12.91
CA ASP A 208 -12.85 14.99 -12.05
C ASP A 208 -13.38 16.14 -11.18
N ALA A 209 -14.64 16.52 -11.37
CA ALA A 209 -15.31 17.56 -10.59
C ALA A 209 -15.47 17.21 -9.10
N THR A 210 -15.41 15.92 -8.72
CA THR A 210 -15.56 15.48 -7.32
C THR A 210 -14.29 15.71 -6.48
N ASN A 211 -13.16 16.05 -7.09
CA ASN A 211 -11.92 16.41 -6.38
C ASN A 211 -12.07 17.70 -5.52
N ALA A 212 -13.13 18.48 -5.70
CA ALA A 212 -13.39 19.71 -4.94
C ALA A 212 -14.21 19.48 -3.65
N ASP A 213 -14.72 18.27 -3.38
CA ASP A 213 -15.54 18.02 -2.19
C ASP A 213 -14.67 17.88 -0.94
N THR A 214 -14.72 18.90 -0.05
CA THR A 214 -13.97 18.98 1.21
C THR A 214 -14.62 18.21 2.36
N ALA A 215 -15.75 17.53 2.17
CA ALA A 215 -16.40 16.69 3.18
C ALA A 215 -15.49 15.52 3.63
N TYR A 216 -14.56 15.12 2.78
CA TYR A 216 -13.60 14.06 3.09
C TYR A 216 -12.33 14.61 3.74
N SER A 217 -11.86 13.95 4.78
CA SER A 217 -10.71 14.39 5.60
C SER A 217 -9.42 14.62 4.78
N ARG A 218 -9.19 13.88 3.69
CA ARG A 218 -8.04 14.07 2.81
C ARG A 218 -8.15 15.33 1.95
N ASN A 219 -9.33 15.59 1.39
CA ASN A 219 -9.57 16.81 0.63
C ASN A 219 -9.41 18.05 1.53
N LYS A 220 -9.81 17.95 2.80
CA LYS A 220 -9.59 19.01 3.76
C LYS A 220 -8.09 19.25 4.03
N LEU A 221 -7.29 18.21 4.16
CA LEU A 221 -5.83 18.36 4.25
C LEU A 221 -5.28 19.07 3.01
N ARG A 222 -5.66 18.63 1.81
CA ARG A 222 -5.20 19.18 0.52
C ARG A 222 -5.57 20.65 0.34
N HIS A 223 -6.81 21.03 0.62
CA HIS A 223 -7.32 22.35 0.31
C HIS A 223 -7.15 23.38 1.44
N ASP A 224 -7.17 22.95 2.69
CA ASP A 224 -7.13 23.87 3.84
C ASP A 224 -5.78 23.86 4.56
N VAL A 225 -5.15 22.69 4.72
CA VAL A 225 -3.95 22.55 5.57
C VAL A 225 -2.66 22.74 4.78
N PHE A 226 -2.49 22.03 3.65
CA PHE A 226 -1.26 22.14 2.85
C PHE A 226 -0.95 23.55 2.38
N PRO A 227 -1.92 24.38 1.93
CA PRO A 227 -1.64 25.77 1.56
C PRO A 227 -1.07 26.59 2.73
N LEU A 228 -1.50 26.33 3.98
CA LEU A 228 -0.94 26.99 5.16
C LEU A 228 0.48 26.52 5.48
N LEU A 229 0.74 25.19 5.34
CA LEU A 229 2.09 24.65 5.56
C LEU A 229 3.08 25.21 4.53
N LEU A 230 2.67 25.35 3.27
CA LEU A 230 3.50 25.92 2.20
C LEU A 230 3.78 27.43 2.39
N GLN A 231 2.90 28.17 3.09
CA GLN A 231 3.20 29.55 3.49
C GLN A 231 4.27 29.64 4.58
N ILE A 232 4.37 28.60 5.43
CA ILE A 232 5.42 28.54 6.48
C ILE A 232 6.75 28.07 5.87
N ASN A 233 6.68 27.07 4.98
CA ASN A 233 7.83 26.50 4.31
C ASN A 233 7.41 25.99 2.93
N ASP A 234 7.93 26.58 1.89
CA ASP A 234 7.65 26.25 0.48
C ASP A 234 8.05 24.81 0.10
N ARG A 235 8.96 24.18 0.88
CA ARG A 235 9.38 22.78 0.75
C ARG A 235 8.74 21.85 1.77
N ALA A 236 7.62 22.22 2.37
CA ALA A 236 6.97 21.41 3.42
C ALA A 236 6.62 19.99 2.91
N ILE A 237 6.17 19.85 1.66
CA ILE A 237 5.81 18.57 1.06
C ILE A 237 7.04 17.68 0.91
N GLU A 238 8.14 18.23 0.38
CA GLU A 238 9.42 17.51 0.25
C GLU A 238 9.92 17.04 1.61
N HIS A 239 9.97 17.95 2.60
CA HIS A 239 10.47 17.62 3.95
C HIS A 239 9.63 16.56 4.67
N ILE A 240 8.31 16.57 4.48
CA ILE A 240 7.43 15.50 5.00
C ILE A 240 7.80 14.17 4.35
N ASN A 241 8.02 14.15 3.03
CA ASN A 241 8.39 12.93 2.30
C ASN A 241 9.78 12.43 2.67
N GLU A 242 10.76 13.32 2.83
CA GLU A 242 12.11 12.99 3.29
C GLU A 242 12.06 12.34 4.69
N SER A 243 11.29 12.93 5.62
CA SER A 243 11.10 12.41 6.97
C SER A 243 10.41 11.04 6.95
N ALA A 244 9.38 10.88 6.12
CA ALA A 244 8.70 9.60 5.94
C ALA A 244 9.64 8.53 5.37
N GLY A 245 10.50 8.89 4.43
CA GLY A 245 11.52 8.00 3.86
C GLY A 245 12.53 7.52 4.91
N GLN A 246 13.02 8.42 5.77
CA GLN A 246 13.89 8.06 6.89
C GLN A 246 13.19 7.11 7.87
N LEU A 247 11.93 7.40 8.21
CA LEU A 247 11.13 6.53 9.07
C LEU A 247 10.86 5.16 8.41
N ALA A 248 10.70 5.09 7.09
CA ALA A 248 10.55 3.83 6.37
C ALA A 248 11.78 2.93 6.53
N VAL A 249 12.98 3.48 6.37
CA VAL A 249 14.25 2.74 6.57
C VAL A 249 14.40 2.27 8.02
N MET A 250 14.10 3.14 8.98
CA MET A 250 14.16 2.78 10.41
C MET A 250 13.13 1.70 10.75
N ASN A 251 11.92 1.79 10.18
CA ASN A 251 10.88 0.79 10.41
C ASN A 251 11.21 -0.56 9.76
N ASP A 252 11.84 -0.57 8.58
CA ASP A 252 12.30 -1.81 7.93
C ASP A 252 13.31 -2.55 8.82
N PHE A 253 14.30 -1.84 9.34
CA PHE A 253 15.24 -2.40 10.31
C PHE A 253 14.55 -2.93 11.56
N TYR A 254 13.59 -2.16 12.11
CA TYR A 254 12.82 -2.58 13.28
C TYR A 254 12.00 -3.86 13.01
N GLU A 255 11.31 -3.94 11.88
CA GLU A 255 10.51 -5.12 11.50
C GLU A 255 11.40 -6.36 11.29
N GLN A 256 12.61 -6.19 10.73
CA GLN A 256 13.58 -7.26 10.62
C GLN A 256 14.02 -7.77 11.99
N GLN A 257 14.42 -6.86 12.90
CA GLN A 257 14.81 -7.21 14.27
C GLN A 257 13.68 -7.83 15.07
N LEU A 258 12.45 -7.34 14.86
CA LEU A 258 11.24 -7.90 15.48
C LEU A 258 10.99 -9.34 15.01
N LYS A 259 11.12 -9.60 13.72
CA LYS A 259 10.97 -10.94 13.15
C LYS A 259 12.00 -11.91 13.74
N GLU A 260 13.27 -11.55 13.74
CA GLU A 260 14.36 -12.35 14.33
C GLU A 260 14.09 -12.65 15.82
N ALA A 261 13.62 -11.63 16.57
CA ALA A 261 13.26 -11.81 17.97
C ALA A 261 12.08 -12.78 18.12
N CYS A 262 11.00 -12.60 17.34
CA CYS A 262 9.84 -13.51 17.38
C CYS A 262 10.23 -14.95 17.03
N ASP A 263 10.98 -15.16 15.95
CA ASP A 263 11.43 -16.48 15.49
C ASP A 263 12.27 -17.19 16.56
N SER A 264 12.99 -16.44 17.41
CA SER A 264 13.87 -17.01 18.44
C SER A 264 13.17 -17.37 19.76
N MET A 265 12.02 -16.76 20.08
CA MET A 265 11.42 -16.87 21.42
C MET A 265 9.91 -17.09 21.43
N VAL A 266 9.23 -17.01 20.29
CA VAL A 266 7.79 -17.22 20.19
C VAL A 266 7.52 -18.53 19.45
N SER A 267 6.68 -19.38 20.00
CA SER A 267 6.27 -20.63 19.35
C SER A 267 4.75 -20.82 19.45
N LYS A 268 4.16 -21.53 18.47
CA LYS A 268 2.75 -21.91 18.50
C LYS A 268 2.63 -23.43 18.55
N LYS A 269 2.02 -23.96 19.62
CA LYS A 269 1.83 -25.40 19.84
C LYS A 269 0.39 -25.63 20.34
N GLU A 270 -0.32 -26.57 19.74
CA GLU A 270 -1.68 -26.98 20.16
C GLU A 270 -2.66 -25.80 20.37
N GLY A 271 -2.62 -24.81 19.45
CA GLY A 271 -3.48 -23.62 19.54
C GLY A 271 -3.02 -22.59 20.58
N ARG A 272 -1.93 -22.82 21.31
CA ARG A 272 -1.35 -21.90 22.30
C ARG A 272 -0.15 -21.18 21.72
N VAL A 273 -0.02 -19.90 22.05
CA VAL A 273 1.19 -19.11 21.77
C VAL A 273 2.04 -19.05 23.02
N ILE A 274 3.29 -19.43 22.91
CA ILE A 274 4.24 -19.52 24.03
C ILE A 274 5.36 -18.52 23.78
N LEU A 275 5.60 -17.63 24.75
CA LEU A 275 6.66 -16.63 24.76
C LEU A 275 7.69 -16.97 25.83
N GLU A 276 8.94 -17.24 25.44
CA GLU A 276 10.06 -17.51 26.34
C GLU A 276 10.53 -16.22 27.04
N ILE A 277 10.44 -16.15 28.35
CA ILE A 277 10.68 -14.93 29.12
C ILE A 277 12.16 -14.58 29.22
N SER A 278 13.04 -15.57 29.38
CA SER A 278 14.47 -15.33 29.58
C SER A 278 15.06 -14.47 28.43
N ARG A 279 14.69 -14.77 27.18
CA ARG A 279 15.10 -14.00 26.00
C ARG A 279 14.31 -12.71 25.88
N PHE A 280 13.00 -12.73 26.17
CA PHE A 280 12.15 -11.55 26.10
C PHE A 280 12.61 -10.43 27.04
N GLU A 281 13.05 -10.77 28.27
CA GLU A 281 13.51 -9.78 29.23
C GLU A 281 14.79 -9.05 28.81
N SER A 282 15.64 -9.69 28.02
CA SER A 282 16.88 -9.10 27.49
C SER A 282 16.65 -8.13 26.32
N LEU A 283 15.44 -8.12 25.73
CA LEU A 283 15.14 -7.26 24.58
C LEU A 283 15.10 -5.77 24.94
N HIS A 284 15.45 -4.95 23.95
CA HIS A 284 15.18 -3.51 24.01
C HIS A 284 13.67 -3.25 24.18
N PRO A 285 13.24 -2.26 24.99
CA PRO A 285 11.81 -1.96 25.24
C PRO A 285 10.95 -1.82 23.97
N ALA A 286 11.49 -1.23 22.91
CA ALA A 286 10.80 -1.12 21.63
C ALA A 286 10.41 -2.49 21.05
N LEU A 287 11.32 -3.47 21.08
CA LEU A 287 11.07 -4.83 20.59
C LEU A 287 10.11 -5.60 21.49
N LYS A 288 10.17 -5.39 22.83
CA LYS A 288 9.22 -6.02 23.75
C LYS A 288 7.77 -5.75 23.39
N SER A 289 7.46 -4.48 23.05
CA SER A 289 6.11 -4.10 22.63
C SER A 289 5.71 -4.77 21.32
N GLY A 290 6.63 -4.87 20.36
CA GLY A 290 6.40 -5.54 19.08
C GLY A 290 6.16 -7.04 19.23
N VAL A 291 7.01 -7.74 20.01
CA VAL A 291 6.87 -9.18 20.29
C VAL A 291 5.55 -9.45 21.03
N ALA A 292 5.20 -8.64 22.03
CA ALA A 292 3.94 -8.78 22.75
C ALA A 292 2.72 -8.61 21.81
N ARG A 293 2.78 -7.66 20.89
CA ARG A 293 1.75 -7.45 19.87
C ARG A 293 1.63 -8.65 18.93
N GLU A 294 2.76 -9.19 18.49
CA GLU A 294 2.80 -10.38 17.62
C GLU A 294 2.24 -11.62 18.33
N CYS A 295 2.55 -11.84 19.61
CA CYS A 295 1.95 -12.91 20.39
C CYS A 295 0.41 -12.80 20.44
N ILE A 296 -0.14 -11.59 20.62
CA ILE A 296 -1.58 -11.36 20.60
C ILE A 296 -2.14 -11.64 19.20
N HIS A 297 -1.45 -11.21 18.14
CA HIS A 297 -1.84 -11.47 16.76
C HIS A 297 -1.89 -12.98 16.45
N LEU A 298 -0.86 -13.71 16.80
CA LEU A 298 -0.79 -15.17 16.59
C LEU A 298 -1.87 -15.93 17.37
N ALA A 299 -2.29 -15.41 18.54
CA ALA A 299 -3.34 -16.01 19.34
C ALA A 299 -4.75 -15.68 18.82
N SER A 300 -4.99 -14.45 18.35
CA SER A 300 -6.32 -13.95 17.94
C SER A 300 -6.59 -14.04 16.43
N GLY A 301 -5.55 -14.11 15.60
CA GLY A 301 -5.62 -13.95 14.15
C GLY A 301 -5.94 -12.52 13.67
N ARG A 302 -6.03 -11.51 14.57
CA ARG A 302 -6.40 -10.13 14.25
C ARG A 302 -5.86 -9.15 15.28
N LEU A 303 -5.70 -7.88 14.85
CA LEU A 303 -5.21 -6.79 15.71
C LEU A 303 -6.20 -5.62 15.86
N LYS A 304 -7.39 -5.72 15.28
CA LYS A 304 -8.43 -4.71 15.46
C LYS A 304 -8.74 -4.63 16.96
N ASP A 305 -8.91 -3.43 17.49
CA ASP A 305 -9.21 -3.18 18.92
C ASP A 305 -8.09 -3.54 19.93
N ILE A 306 -6.91 -3.97 19.48
CA ILE A 306 -5.73 -4.13 20.32
C ILE A 306 -5.05 -2.78 20.49
N THR A 307 -5.09 -2.26 21.71
CA THR A 307 -4.53 -0.96 22.10
C THR A 307 -3.15 -1.10 22.76
N SER A 308 -2.45 0.01 22.93
CA SER A 308 -1.20 0.08 23.69
C SER A 308 -1.35 -0.43 25.13
N THR A 309 -2.54 -0.26 25.72
CA THR A 309 -2.84 -0.77 27.09
C THR A 309 -2.75 -2.29 27.13
N HIS A 310 -3.31 -3.01 26.16
CA HIS A 310 -3.26 -4.47 26.09
C HIS A 310 -1.83 -4.98 25.89
N ILE A 311 -1.07 -4.31 25.02
CA ILE A 311 0.35 -4.64 24.77
C ILE A 311 1.18 -4.43 26.04
N SER A 312 1.00 -3.29 26.73
CA SER A 312 1.69 -2.96 27.97
C SER A 312 1.33 -3.92 29.10
N ALA A 313 0.08 -4.38 29.16
CA ALA A 313 -0.34 -5.37 30.15
C ALA A 313 0.39 -6.72 29.95
N LEU A 314 0.53 -7.17 28.69
CA LEU A 314 1.26 -8.40 28.36
C LEU A 314 2.76 -8.26 28.68
N VAL A 315 3.39 -7.14 28.33
CA VAL A 315 4.80 -6.85 28.68
C VAL A 315 5.00 -6.88 30.20
N LYS A 316 4.09 -6.28 30.97
CA LYS A 316 4.16 -6.28 32.44
C LYS A 316 3.95 -7.68 33.03
N LEU A 317 3.08 -8.50 32.41
CA LEU A 317 2.81 -9.87 32.89
C LEU A 317 4.10 -10.73 32.88
N ALA A 318 4.97 -10.55 31.89
CA ALA A 318 6.23 -11.28 31.77
C ALA A 318 7.11 -11.14 33.05
N GLY A 319 7.14 -9.96 33.67
CA GLY A 319 7.89 -9.69 34.90
C GLY A 319 7.15 -10.03 36.22
N GLN A 320 5.94 -10.61 36.14
CA GLN A 320 5.17 -10.96 37.36
C GLN A 320 5.44 -12.38 37.85
N GLN A 321 4.85 -12.72 39.01
CA GLN A 321 4.95 -14.08 39.58
C GLN A 321 4.17 -15.10 38.75
N SER A 322 4.64 -16.35 38.73
CA SER A 322 3.92 -17.45 38.05
C SER A 322 2.49 -17.61 38.58
N GLY A 323 1.57 -18.00 37.70
CA GLY A 323 0.15 -18.14 38.00
C GLY A 323 -0.68 -16.86 37.78
N ARG A 324 -0.05 -15.71 37.54
CA ARG A 324 -0.79 -14.50 37.20
C ARG A 324 -1.37 -14.60 35.79
N LYS A 325 -2.62 -14.08 35.64
CA LYS A 325 -3.38 -14.09 34.40
C LYS A 325 -3.88 -12.69 34.08
N ILE A 326 -3.99 -12.39 32.79
CA ILE A 326 -4.67 -11.21 32.25
C ILE A 326 -5.65 -11.63 31.16
N ASN A 327 -6.76 -10.92 31.07
CA ASN A 327 -7.71 -11.08 29.97
C ASN A 327 -7.41 -10.05 28.90
N LEU A 328 -7.36 -10.50 27.64
CA LEU A 328 -7.16 -9.69 26.45
C LEU A 328 -8.42 -9.76 25.57
N PRO A 329 -8.60 -8.83 24.61
CA PRO A 329 -9.70 -8.89 23.66
C PRO A 329 -9.79 -10.26 22.95
N TYR A 330 -10.96 -10.56 22.41
CA TYR A 330 -11.27 -11.81 21.70
C TYR A 330 -11.22 -13.08 22.54
N GLY A 331 -11.45 -12.96 23.86
CA GLY A 331 -11.47 -14.10 24.77
C GLY A 331 -10.09 -14.68 25.10
N ILE A 332 -8.99 -14.02 24.67
CA ILE A 332 -7.64 -14.50 24.94
C ILE A 332 -7.30 -14.31 26.39
N ILE A 333 -6.77 -15.36 27.01
CA ILE A 333 -6.16 -15.34 28.33
C ILE A 333 -4.65 -15.47 28.16
N ALA A 334 -3.89 -14.55 28.78
CA ALA A 334 -2.43 -14.72 28.89
C ALA A 334 -2.09 -15.04 30.34
N GLU A 335 -1.33 -16.14 30.53
CA GLU A 335 -0.93 -16.65 31.82
C GLU A 335 0.60 -16.71 31.93
N LYS A 336 1.16 -16.22 33.03
CA LYS A 336 2.56 -16.38 33.38
C LYS A 336 2.76 -17.76 33.97
N SER A 337 3.58 -18.57 33.33
CA SER A 337 3.92 -19.92 33.75
C SER A 337 5.45 -20.10 33.79
N PHE A 338 6.03 -20.29 34.99
CA PHE A 338 7.49 -20.44 35.21
C PHE A 338 8.35 -19.56 34.27
N GLY A 339 8.95 -20.16 33.23
CA GLY A 339 9.82 -19.50 32.24
C GLY A 339 9.10 -18.86 31.08
N ASP A 340 7.76 -18.96 30.96
CA ASP A 340 7.00 -18.60 29.78
C ASP A 340 5.80 -17.71 30.10
N VAL A 341 5.32 -16.98 29.08
CA VAL A 341 3.94 -16.46 29.01
C VAL A 341 3.19 -17.25 27.96
N ILE A 342 2.05 -17.82 28.33
CA ILE A 342 1.22 -18.66 27.45
C ILE A 342 -0.08 -17.92 27.16
N LEU A 343 -0.39 -17.72 25.85
CA LEU A 343 -1.64 -17.15 25.39
C LEU A 343 -2.50 -18.25 24.76
N PHE A 344 -3.78 -18.28 25.14
CA PHE A 344 -4.78 -19.22 24.61
C PHE A 344 -6.18 -18.57 24.63
N ALA A 345 -7.09 -19.05 23.77
CA ALA A 345 -8.51 -18.65 23.72
C ALA A 345 -9.38 -19.67 24.41
#